data_cf8676326f35ce1636f164e0691be649
#
_entry.id   cf8676326f35ce1636f164e0691be649
#
_cell.length_a   1.000
_cell.length_b   1.000
_cell.length_c   1.000
_cell.angle_alpha   90.00
_cell.angle_beta   90.00
_cell.angle_gamma   90.00
#
_symmetry.space_group_name_H-M   'P 1'
#
loop_
_entity.id
_entity.type
_entity.pdbx_description
1 polymer ?
#
loop_
_entity_poly.entity_id
_entity_poly.type
_entity_poly.pdbx_seq_one_letter_code
_entity_poly.pdbx_strand_id
1 'polypeptide(L)'
;MPRDPYHELRIGFTAAVSHELRTPLARLLALIDAASLPGGDPATALEQARAEVELMDELIDDVLFLSELETGREVVSLGSTEAAPLLREIVSELDERSERAGVALRLEIEDEELDLPLRARMLRIVVENLAENALRHAGEGATSVLSLRREDGRRVLSVKDDGVGVSEEDLPRLFERFYRADRARVSRGSGLGLAIVKHVVEAAEGRVEALGAPSEGLEIRCVFPS
;
A
#
# COMPACT_ATOMS: atom_id res chain seq x y z
N MET A 1 33.82 3.99 17.93
CA MET A 1 33.56 3.61 16.53
C MET A 1 32.18 4.11 16.18
N PRO A 2 31.99 4.89 15.13
CA PRO A 2 30.64 5.27 14.71
C PRO A 2 29.88 3.98 14.35
N ARG A 3 28.72 3.81 14.91
CA ARG A 3 27.83 2.68 14.57
C ARG A 3 27.41 2.84 13.11
N ASP A 4 27.51 1.78 12.34
CA ASP A 4 27.11 1.75 10.94
C ASP A 4 25.61 2.04 10.86
N PRO A 5 25.17 3.15 10.24
CA PRO A 5 23.74 3.50 10.12
C PRO A 5 22.91 2.40 9.46
N TYR A 6 23.51 1.63 8.55
CA TYR A 6 22.86 0.46 7.92
C TYR A 6 22.59 -0.67 8.91
N HIS A 7 23.43 -0.84 9.92
CA HIS A 7 23.24 -1.88 10.93
C HIS A 7 22.09 -1.54 11.89
N GLU A 8 21.96 -0.28 12.29
CA GLU A 8 20.85 0.18 13.14
C GLU A 8 19.50 0.15 12.39
N LEU A 9 19.46 0.53 11.12
CA LEU A 9 18.28 0.42 10.25
C LEU A 9 17.82 -1.04 10.10
N ARG A 10 18.74 -2.00 9.92
CA ARG A 10 18.41 -3.42 9.82
C ARG A 10 17.88 -4.00 11.13
N ILE A 11 18.43 -3.61 12.26
CA ILE A 11 17.96 -4.08 13.58
C ILE A 11 16.54 -3.54 13.83
N GLY A 12 16.31 -2.26 13.58
CA GLY A 12 15.00 -1.65 13.70
C GLY A 12 13.94 -2.30 12.81
N PHE A 13 14.30 -2.59 11.56
CA PHE A 13 13.44 -3.28 10.60
C PHE A 13 13.06 -4.69 11.06
N THR A 14 14.05 -5.52 11.49
CA THR A 14 13.79 -6.87 11.98
C THR A 14 12.93 -6.87 13.24
N ALA A 15 13.14 -5.92 14.14
CA ALA A 15 12.33 -5.77 15.34
C ALA A 15 10.88 -5.38 15.00
N ALA A 16 10.69 -4.46 14.06
CA ALA A 16 9.38 -4.04 13.59
C ALA A 16 8.62 -5.20 12.90
N VAL A 17 9.26 -5.93 11.98
CA VAL A 17 8.68 -7.14 11.36
C VAL A 17 8.24 -8.14 12.42
N SER A 18 9.11 -8.42 13.41
CA SER A 18 8.79 -9.36 14.48
C SER A 18 7.60 -8.92 15.33
N HIS A 19 7.45 -7.61 15.53
CA HIS A 19 6.32 -7.03 16.26
C HIS A 19 5.02 -7.15 15.46
N GLU A 20 5.05 -6.80 14.16
CA GLU A 20 3.88 -6.87 13.29
C GLU A 20 3.41 -8.31 13.03
N LEU A 21 4.30 -9.29 13.00
CA LEU A 21 3.92 -10.71 12.91
C LEU A 21 3.36 -11.27 14.22
N ARG A 22 3.80 -10.75 15.37
CA ARG A 22 3.35 -11.25 16.69
C ARG A 22 1.88 -10.94 16.95
N THR A 23 1.40 -9.81 16.49
CA THR A 23 0.02 -9.35 16.71
C THR A 23 -1.02 -10.29 16.06
N PRO A 24 -0.97 -10.59 14.73
CA PRO A 24 -1.88 -11.53 14.10
C PRO A 24 -1.73 -12.95 14.66
N LEU A 25 -0.50 -13.38 15.01
CA LEU A 25 -0.28 -14.68 15.63
C LEU A 25 -0.97 -14.79 17.00
N ALA A 26 -0.93 -13.75 17.83
CA ALA A 26 -1.64 -13.73 19.11
C ALA A 26 -3.17 -13.77 18.93
N ARG A 27 -3.69 -13.06 17.90
CA ARG A 27 -5.10 -13.12 17.54
C ARG A 27 -5.50 -14.51 17.06
N LEU A 28 -4.69 -15.13 16.21
CA LEU A 28 -4.92 -16.49 15.72
C LEU A 28 -5.04 -17.48 16.90
N LEU A 29 -4.12 -17.42 17.86
CA LEU A 29 -4.18 -18.26 19.06
C LEU A 29 -5.44 -18.01 19.87
N ALA A 30 -5.84 -16.76 20.08
CA ALA A 30 -7.07 -16.42 20.79
C ALA A 30 -8.33 -16.94 20.08
N LEU A 31 -8.36 -16.92 18.74
CA LEU A 31 -9.47 -17.47 17.95
C LEU A 31 -9.57 -19.00 18.08
N ILE A 32 -8.43 -19.70 18.06
CA ILE A 32 -8.38 -21.16 18.29
C ILE A 32 -8.88 -21.51 19.68
N ASP A 33 -8.41 -20.76 20.70
CA ASP A 33 -8.86 -20.97 22.09
C ASP A 33 -10.38 -20.73 22.21
N ALA A 34 -10.90 -19.63 21.65
CA ALA A 34 -12.31 -19.29 21.68
C ALA A 34 -13.19 -20.34 20.97
N ALA A 35 -12.73 -20.87 19.84
CA ALA A 35 -13.42 -21.94 19.12
C ALA A 35 -13.53 -23.25 19.92
N SER A 36 -12.59 -23.47 20.85
CA SER A 36 -12.52 -24.68 21.67
C SER A 36 -13.36 -24.61 22.94
N LEU A 37 -13.93 -23.43 23.27
CA LEU A 37 -14.78 -23.26 24.46
C LEU A 37 -16.21 -23.81 24.24
N PRO A 38 -16.89 -24.28 25.28
CA PRO A 38 -18.29 -24.65 25.21
C PRO A 38 -19.17 -23.46 24.74
N GLY A 39 -19.86 -23.60 23.62
CA GLY A 39 -20.66 -22.53 23.00
C GLY A 39 -19.90 -21.63 22.05
N GLY A 40 -18.63 -21.93 21.77
CA GLY A 40 -17.86 -21.25 20.72
C GLY A 40 -18.47 -21.51 19.33
N ASP A 41 -18.18 -20.62 18.39
CA ASP A 41 -18.53 -20.78 16.97
C ASP A 41 -17.24 -21.10 16.15
N PRO A 42 -16.97 -22.39 15.89
CA PRO A 42 -15.78 -22.81 15.16
C PRO A 42 -15.77 -22.32 13.70
N ALA A 43 -16.93 -22.11 13.07
CA ALA A 43 -17.00 -21.66 11.68
C ALA A 43 -16.53 -20.21 11.55
N THR A 44 -17.09 -19.31 12.35
CA THR A 44 -16.65 -17.90 12.39
C THR A 44 -15.20 -17.77 12.83
N ALA A 45 -14.75 -18.56 13.82
CA ALA A 45 -13.37 -18.56 14.27
C ALA A 45 -12.39 -18.99 13.17
N LEU A 46 -12.77 -19.98 12.35
CA LEU A 46 -11.96 -20.46 11.22
C LEU A 46 -11.83 -19.40 10.11
N GLU A 47 -12.92 -18.71 9.76
CA GLU A 47 -12.89 -17.61 8.79
C GLU A 47 -12.00 -16.47 9.26
N GLN A 48 -12.12 -16.08 10.54
CA GLN A 48 -11.27 -15.04 11.12
C GLN A 48 -9.80 -15.47 11.19
N ALA A 49 -9.53 -16.72 11.56
CA ALA A 49 -8.18 -17.28 11.58
C ALA A 49 -7.54 -17.29 10.19
N ARG A 50 -8.30 -17.65 9.17
CA ARG A 50 -7.85 -17.60 7.78
C ARG A 50 -7.47 -16.18 7.38
N ALA A 51 -8.28 -15.18 7.72
CA ALA A 51 -7.99 -13.79 7.43
C ALA A 51 -6.71 -13.27 8.14
N GLU A 52 -6.40 -13.76 9.34
CA GLU A 52 -5.12 -13.41 10.03
C GLU A 52 -3.93 -14.09 9.35
N VAL A 53 -4.07 -15.32 8.83
CA VAL A 53 -3.01 -16.01 8.07
C VAL A 53 -2.75 -15.29 6.75
N GLU A 54 -3.79 -14.91 6.00
CA GLU A 54 -3.67 -14.15 4.76
C GLU A 54 -2.94 -12.81 4.99
N LEU A 55 -3.25 -12.10 6.08
CA LEU A 55 -2.54 -10.87 6.46
C LEU A 55 -1.05 -11.11 6.78
N MET A 56 -0.71 -12.24 7.43
CA MET A 56 0.69 -12.58 7.69
C MET A 56 1.45 -12.91 6.41
N ASP A 57 0.81 -13.57 5.47
CA ASP A 57 1.40 -13.91 4.16
C ASP A 57 1.68 -12.63 3.35
N GLU A 58 0.70 -11.71 3.25
CA GLU A 58 0.90 -10.38 2.66
C GLU A 58 2.08 -9.62 3.30
N LEU A 59 2.19 -9.64 4.64
CA LEU A 59 3.28 -8.97 5.34
C LEU A 59 4.64 -9.59 5.03
N ILE A 60 4.72 -10.91 4.94
CA ILE A 60 5.96 -11.63 4.60
C ILE A 60 6.39 -11.28 3.17
N ASP A 61 5.47 -11.30 2.22
CA ASP A 61 5.74 -10.94 0.83
C ASP A 61 6.23 -9.49 0.70
N ASP A 62 5.58 -8.54 1.39
CA ASP A 62 6.00 -7.14 1.44
C ASP A 62 7.44 -6.98 1.97
N VAL A 63 7.76 -7.69 3.06
CA VAL A 63 9.09 -7.67 3.69
C VAL A 63 10.16 -8.24 2.77
N LEU A 64 9.88 -9.39 2.13
CA LEU A 64 10.81 -10.03 1.19
C LEU A 64 11.02 -9.14 -0.03
N PHE A 65 9.96 -8.61 -0.61
CA PHE A 65 10.03 -7.71 -1.76
C PHE A 65 10.84 -6.44 -1.45
N LEU A 66 10.57 -5.79 -0.31
CA LEU A 66 11.33 -4.62 0.11
C LEU A 66 12.81 -4.94 0.32
N SER A 67 13.12 -6.11 0.88
CA SER A 67 14.50 -6.58 1.04
C SER A 67 15.20 -6.83 -0.30
N GLU A 68 14.50 -7.33 -1.31
CA GLU A 68 15.01 -7.52 -2.68
C GLU A 68 15.30 -6.18 -3.35
N LEU A 69 14.40 -5.22 -3.21
CA LEU A 69 14.58 -3.85 -3.71
C LEU A 69 15.82 -3.19 -3.10
N GLU A 70 16.01 -3.29 -1.78
CA GLU A 70 17.15 -2.68 -1.07
C GLU A 70 18.49 -3.32 -1.41
N THR A 71 18.51 -4.62 -1.70
CA THR A 71 19.73 -5.33 -2.07
C THR A 71 20.07 -5.17 -3.56
N GLY A 72 19.24 -4.47 -4.32
CA GLY A 72 19.40 -4.29 -5.76
C GLY A 72 19.22 -5.59 -6.55
N ARG A 73 18.64 -6.62 -5.95
CA ARG A 73 18.32 -7.87 -6.63
C ARG A 73 17.17 -7.69 -7.61
N GLU A 74 16.22 -6.86 -7.27
CA GLU A 74 15.15 -6.46 -8.18
C GLU A 74 15.55 -5.19 -8.92
N VAL A 75 15.60 -5.25 -10.25
CA VAL A 75 15.95 -4.09 -11.09
C VAL A 75 14.69 -3.31 -11.43
N VAL A 76 14.45 -2.24 -10.69
CA VAL A 76 13.23 -1.41 -10.84
C VAL A 76 13.25 -0.57 -12.11
N SER A 77 14.42 0.00 -12.48
CA SER A 77 14.53 1.10 -13.44
C SER A 77 14.77 0.70 -14.90
N LEU A 78 14.78 -0.61 -15.24
CA LEU A 78 15.02 -1.03 -16.62
C LEU A 78 13.70 -1.39 -17.33
N GLY A 79 13.01 -0.40 -17.85
CA GLY A 79 11.83 -0.62 -18.68
C GLY A 79 10.91 0.57 -18.71
N SER A 80 10.03 0.57 -19.69
CA SER A 80 8.90 1.49 -19.80
C SER A 80 7.65 0.66 -20.08
N THR A 81 6.51 1.11 -19.60
CA THR A 81 5.24 0.44 -19.80
C THR A 81 4.19 1.45 -20.26
N GLU A 82 3.52 1.12 -21.34
CA GLU A 82 2.29 1.78 -21.73
C GLU A 82 1.26 1.61 -20.61
N ALA A 83 0.98 2.70 -19.90
CA ALA A 83 0.31 2.59 -18.60
C ALA A 83 -1.20 2.34 -18.73
N ALA A 84 -1.86 2.96 -19.70
CA ALA A 84 -3.32 2.96 -19.80
C ALA A 84 -3.97 1.56 -19.86
N PRO A 85 -3.47 0.59 -20.67
CA PRO A 85 -4.05 -0.75 -20.71
C PRO A 85 -3.94 -1.46 -19.36
N LEU A 86 -2.77 -1.36 -18.70
CA LEU A 86 -2.51 -2.02 -17.43
C LEU A 86 -3.36 -1.42 -16.30
N LEU A 87 -3.55 -0.09 -16.29
CA LEU A 87 -4.42 0.57 -15.30
C LEU A 87 -5.87 0.10 -15.41
N ARG A 88 -6.38 -0.08 -16.63
CA ARG A 88 -7.75 -0.61 -16.83
C ARG A 88 -7.89 -2.04 -16.33
N GLU A 89 -6.89 -2.89 -16.60
CA GLU A 89 -6.86 -4.27 -16.12
C GLU A 89 -6.92 -4.31 -14.59
N ILE A 90 -6.03 -3.56 -13.91
CA ILE A 90 -5.95 -3.53 -12.45
C ILE A 90 -7.25 -3.00 -11.82
N VAL A 91 -7.82 -1.91 -12.36
CA VAL A 91 -9.07 -1.35 -11.84
C VAL A 91 -10.21 -2.36 -11.96
N SER A 92 -10.30 -3.09 -13.08
CA SER A 92 -11.29 -4.15 -13.25
C SER A 92 -11.11 -5.31 -12.26
N GLU A 93 -9.86 -5.69 -11.96
CA GLU A 93 -9.56 -6.72 -10.95
C GLU A 93 -9.94 -6.28 -9.52
N LEU A 94 -9.94 -4.98 -9.26
CA LEU A 94 -10.26 -4.41 -7.95
C LEU A 94 -11.77 -4.13 -7.74
N ASP A 95 -12.63 -4.30 -8.76
CA ASP A 95 -14.07 -3.99 -8.68
C ASP A 95 -14.75 -4.67 -7.47
N GLU A 96 -14.57 -5.98 -7.28
CA GLU A 96 -15.16 -6.68 -6.15
C GLU A 96 -14.63 -6.21 -4.78
N ARG A 97 -13.36 -5.79 -4.72
CA ARG A 97 -12.76 -5.24 -3.49
C ARG A 97 -13.31 -3.85 -3.19
N SER A 98 -13.48 -3.04 -4.23
CA SER A 98 -14.10 -1.72 -4.20
C SER A 98 -15.54 -1.80 -3.66
N GLU A 99 -16.36 -2.69 -4.21
CA GLU A 99 -17.72 -2.94 -3.75
C GLU A 99 -17.77 -3.38 -2.27
N ARG A 100 -16.90 -4.32 -1.87
CA ARG A 100 -16.82 -4.79 -0.48
C ARG A 100 -16.36 -3.72 0.51
N ALA A 101 -15.49 -2.83 0.07
CA ALA A 101 -15.01 -1.69 0.87
C ALA A 101 -16.02 -0.55 0.95
N GLY A 102 -17.04 -0.53 0.08
CA GLY A 102 -17.98 0.57 -0.06
C GLY A 102 -17.33 1.86 -0.57
N VAL A 103 -16.22 1.76 -1.31
CA VAL A 103 -15.47 2.88 -1.88
C VAL A 103 -15.51 2.77 -3.41
N ALA A 104 -16.02 3.78 -4.10
CA ALA A 104 -16.09 3.77 -5.56
C ALA A 104 -14.70 4.05 -6.16
N LEU A 105 -14.12 3.09 -6.88
CA LEU A 105 -12.85 3.28 -7.60
C LEU A 105 -13.12 3.71 -9.05
N ARG A 106 -12.55 4.84 -9.45
CA ARG A 106 -12.66 5.39 -10.81
C ARG A 106 -11.29 5.53 -11.44
N LEU A 107 -11.26 5.43 -12.78
CA LEU A 107 -10.05 5.60 -13.57
C LEU A 107 -10.22 6.81 -14.51
N GLU A 108 -9.25 7.73 -14.46
CA GLU A 108 -9.17 8.90 -15.33
C GLU A 108 -7.82 8.91 -16.06
N ILE A 109 -7.83 8.81 -17.38
CA ILE A 109 -6.65 8.83 -18.24
C ILE A 109 -6.77 10.02 -19.19
N GLU A 110 -5.88 11.00 -19.03
CA GLU A 110 -5.81 12.18 -19.90
C GLU A 110 -4.93 11.94 -21.14
N ASP A 111 -3.92 11.07 -21.03
CA ASP A 111 -2.98 10.73 -22.11
C ASP A 111 -2.89 9.19 -22.23
N GLU A 112 -3.56 8.67 -23.25
CA GLU A 112 -3.66 7.23 -23.52
C GLU A 112 -2.32 6.60 -23.94
N GLU A 113 -1.42 7.39 -24.52
CA GLU A 113 -0.12 6.95 -25.02
C GLU A 113 1.00 7.19 -24.00
N LEU A 114 0.64 7.55 -22.75
CA LEU A 114 1.62 7.86 -21.74
C LEU A 114 2.30 6.60 -21.19
N ASP A 115 3.58 6.51 -21.48
CA ASP A 115 4.46 5.52 -20.88
C ASP A 115 4.93 5.96 -19.48
N LEU A 116 5.05 5.01 -18.55
CA LEU A 116 5.74 5.22 -17.28
C LEU A 116 7.07 4.47 -17.26
N PRO A 117 8.15 5.04 -16.67
CA PRO A 117 9.49 4.44 -16.66
C PRO A 117 9.60 3.31 -15.64
N LEU A 118 8.64 2.40 -15.69
CA LEU A 118 8.52 1.23 -14.83
C LEU A 118 8.22 0.00 -15.68
N ARG A 119 8.74 -1.16 -15.31
CA ARG A 119 8.26 -2.43 -15.87
C ARG A 119 6.81 -2.67 -15.44
N ALA A 120 6.06 -3.41 -16.24
CA ALA A 120 4.65 -3.70 -15.98
C ALA A 120 4.41 -4.28 -14.56
N ARG A 121 5.28 -5.18 -14.08
CA ARG A 121 5.21 -5.72 -12.71
C ARG A 121 5.35 -4.63 -11.65
N MET A 122 6.31 -3.69 -11.82
CA MET A 122 6.53 -2.62 -10.86
C MET A 122 5.39 -1.60 -10.88
N LEU A 123 4.89 -1.28 -12.06
CA LEU A 123 3.73 -0.41 -12.21
C LEU A 123 2.50 -1.03 -11.53
N ARG A 124 2.26 -2.34 -11.72
CA ARG A 124 1.17 -3.07 -11.04
C ARG A 124 1.30 -2.96 -9.53
N ILE A 125 2.48 -3.25 -8.96
CA ILE A 125 2.74 -3.15 -7.51
C ILE A 125 2.45 -1.75 -6.99
N VAL A 126 2.89 -0.69 -7.70
CA VAL A 126 2.62 0.69 -7.31
C VAL A 126 1.12 0.97 -7.30
N VAL A 127 0.41 0.62 -8.38
CA VAL A 127 -1.03 0.90 -8.52
C VAL A 127 -1.86 0.14 -7.50
N GLU A 128 -1.58 -1.15 -7.31
CA GLU A 128 -2.29 -1.98 -6.33
C GLU A 128 -2.12 -1.44 -4.91
N ASN A 129 -0.89 -1.08 -4.50
CA ASN A 129 -0.65 -0.47 -3.19
C ASN A 129 -1.36 0.87 -2.99
N LEU A 130 -1.38 1.72 -4.02
CA LEU A 130 -2.08 3.00 -3.96
C LEU A 130 -3.60 2.82 -3.87
N ALA A 131 -4.16 1.96 -4.72
CA ALA A 131 -5.59 1.69 -4.75
C ALA A 131 -6.05 1.00 -3.46
N GLU A 132 -5.33 -0.03 -2.99
CA GLU A 132 -5.65 -0.70 -1.72
C GLU A 132 -5.58 0.24 -0.52
N ASN A 133 -4.61 1.17 -0.51
CA ASN A 133 -4.54 2.18 0.54
C ASN A 133 -5.81 3.03 0.57
N ALA A 134 -6.31 3.49 -0.58
CA ALA A 134 -7.55 4.24 -0.67
C ALA A 134 -8.77 3.39 -0.26
N LEU A 135 -8.89 2.15 -0.77
CA LEU A 135 -9.99 1.25 -0.41
C LEU A 135 -10.04 0.92 1.10
N ARG A 136 -8.88 0.87 1.76
CA ARG A 136 -8.79 0.57 3.21
C ARG A 136 -9.05 1.79 4.10
N HIS A 137 -8.72 3.00 3.63
CA HIS A 137 -8.62 4.18 4.51
C HIS A 137 -9.53 5.34 4.15
N ALA A 138 -10.06 5.43 2.94
CA ALA A 138 -10.96 6.52 2.55
C ALA A 138 -12.27 6.53 3.37
N GLY A 139 -12.78 5.37 3.72
CA GLY A 139 -14.04 5.20 4.44
C GLY A 139 -15.21 4.87 3.51
N GLU A 140 -16.24 4.25 4.07
CA GLU A 140 -17.42 3.83 3.32
C GLU A 140 -18.15 5.04 2.70
N GLY A 141 -18.54 4.92 1.43
CA GLY A 141 -19.20 5.96 0.64
C GLY A 141 -18.23 6.91 -0.07
N ALA A 142 -16.94 6.81 0.17
CA ALA A 142 -15.94 7.63 -0.51
C ALA A 142 -15.77 7.23 -1.99
N THR A 143 -15.27 8.18 -2.79
CA THR A 143 -14.81 7.94 -4.16
C THR A 143 -13.31 8.09 -4.22
N SER A 144 -12.62 7.10 -4.81
CA SER A 144 -11.20 7.12 -5.11
C SER A 144 -10.98 7.21 -6.61
N VAL A 145 -10.13 8.11 -7.05
CA VAL A 145 -9.81 8.34 -8.46
C VAL A 145 -8.34 8.00 -8.71
N LEU A 146 -8.10 6.95 -9.49
CA LEU A 146 -6.78 6.66 -10.07
C LEU A 146 -6.63 7.49 -11.34
N SER A 147 -5.62 8.35 -11.43
CA SER A 147 -5.42 9.20 -12.60
C SER A 147 -4.03 9.09 -13.21
N LEU A 148 -3.98 9.20 -14.54
CA LEU A 148 -2.77 9.22 -15.34
C LEU A 148 -2.79 10.48 -16.23
N ARG A 149 -1.80 11.38 -16.06
CA ARG A 149 -1.75 12.65 -16.78
C ARG A 149 -0.33 13.18 -16.99
N ARG A 150 -0.22 14.17 -17.87
CA ARG A 150 0.97 15.04 -17.92
C ARG A 150 0.72 16.32 -17.14
N GLU A 151 1.68 16.72 -16.33
CA GLU A 151 1.64 17.96 -15.57
C GLU A 151 3.02 18.62 -15.63
N ASP A 152 3.10 19.84 -16.19
CA ASP A 152 4.33 20.59 -16.39
C ASP A 152 5.47 19.78 -17.07
N GLY A 153 5.09 19.00 -18.09
CA GLY A 153 6.00 18.12 -18.84
C GLY A 153 6.39 16.84 -18.11
N ARG A 154 5.93 16.61 -16.90
CA ARG A 154 6.19 15.40 -16.11
C ARG A 154 5.05 14.40 -16.25
N ARG A 155 5.34 13.15 -16.01
CA ARG A 155 4.35 12.06 -15.98
C ARG A 155 3.87 11.88 -14.56
N VAL A 156 2.56 11.96 -14.34
CA VAL A 156 1.96 11.86 -13.01
C VAL A 156 0.95 10.72 -12.99
N LEU A 157 1.20 9.77 -12.09
CA LEU A 157 0.25 8.75 -11.68
C LEU A 157 -0.21 9.11 -10.28
N SER A 158 -1.51 9.24 -10.02
CA SER A 158 -1.99 9.55 -8.68
C SER A 158 -3.25 8.78 -8.31
N VAL A 159 -3.43 8.54 -7.02
CA VAL A 159 -4.70 8.09 -6.44
C VAL A 159 -5.15 9.15 -5.45
N LYS A 160 -6.37 9.65 -5.65
CA LYS A 160 -7.00 10.65 -4.81
C LYS A 160 -8.35 10.14 -4.31
N ASP A 161 -8.56 10.15 -3.01
CA ASP A 161 -9.88 9.92 -2.42
C ASP A 161 -10.48 11.20 -1.83
N ASP A 162 -11.79 11.19 -1.63
CA ASP A 162 -12.57 12.24 -0.96
C ASP A 162 -12.98 11.81 0.46
N GLY A 163 -12.21 10.92 1.06
CA GLY A 163 -12.53 10.28 2.32
C GLY A 163 -12.11 11.05 3.58
N VAL A 164 -11.78 10.31 4.63
CA VAL A 164 -11.50 10.87 5.96
C VAL A 164 -10.24 11.75 6.03
N GLY A 165 -9.34 11.59 5.06
CA GLY A 165 -8.09 12.34 4.98
C GLY A 165 -7.09 12.01 6.10
N VAL A 166 -6.02 12.80 6.16
CA VAL A 166 -4.89 12.60 7.07
C VAL A 166 -4.46 13.95 7.67
N SER A 167 -3.96 13.96 8.91
CA SER A 167 -3.44 15.18 9.52
C SER A 167 -2.17 15.68 8.84
N GLU A 168 -1.91 16.97 8.87
CA GLU A 168 -0.69 17.57 8.31
C GLU A 168 0.59 16.97 8.94
N GLU A 169 0.53 16.59 10.22
CA GLU A 169 1.65 15.98 10.94
C GLU A 169 1.98 14.56 10.43
N ASP A 170 0.96 13.85 9.95
CA ASP A 170 1.10 12.47 9.47
C ASP A 170 1.54 12.39 8.00
N LEU A 171 1.21 13.41 7.16
CA LEU A 171 1.51 13.41 5.73
C LEU A 171 2.97 13.04 5.38
N PRO A 172 4.01 13.66 5.99
CA PRO A 172 5.39 13.33 5.67
C PRO A 172 5.80 11.93 6.09
N ARG A 173 5.05 11.32 7.02
CA ARG A 173 5.35 10.02 7.59
C ARG A 173 4.67 8.85 6.91
N LEU A 174 3.70 9.11 6.03
CA LEU A 174 2.93 8.06 5.34
C LEU A 174 3.81 7.07 4.57
N PHE A 175 5.00 7.51 4.14
CA PHE A 175 5.96 6.70 3.41
C PHE A 175 7.03 6.03 4.29
N GLU A 176 6.95 6.22 5.63
CA GLU A 176 7.80 5.51 6.58
C GLU A 176 7.32 4.06 6.70
N ARG A 177 8.26 3.11 6.84
CA ARG A 177 7.95 1.69 7.02
C ARG A 177 7.19 1.46 8.33
N PHE A 178 6.15 0.63 8.27
CA PHE A 178 5.28 0.30 9.40
C PHE A 178 4.54 1.50 10.01
N TYR A 179 4.61 2.66 9.38
CA TYR A 179 3.89 3.81 9.86
C TYR A 179 2.39 3.68 9.56
N ARG A 180 1.59 4.06 10.54
CA ARG A 180 0.12 4.10 10.44
C ARG A 180 -0.37 5.32 11.21
N ALA A 181 -1.09 6.22 10.53
CA ALA A 181 -1.59 7.48 11.09
C ALA A 181 -2.58 7.25 12.24
N ASP A 182 -3.34 6.16 12.23
CA ASP A 182 -4.33 5.83 13.24
C ASP A 182 -3.99 4.51 13.95
N ARG A 183 -3.31 4.64 15.10
CA ARG A 183 -2.95 3.49 15.96
C ARG A 183 -4.13 2.90 16.72
N ALA A 184 -5.25 3.64 16.83
CA ALA A 184 -6.40 3.25 17.64
C ALA A 184 -7.43 2.44 16.85
N ARG A 185 -7.46 2.56 15.54
CA ARG A 185 -8.36 1.77 14.68
C ARG A 185 -7.71 0.47 14.27
N VAL A 186 -8.45 -0.61 14.40
CA VAL A 186 -8.08 -1.97 13.96
C VAL A 186 -8.15 -2.07 12.43
N SER A 187 -7.47 -1.15 11.71
CA SER A 187 -7.35 -1.29 10.26
C SER A 187 -6.35 -2.41 9.96
N ARG A 188 -6.67 -3.30 9.04
CA ARG A 188 -5.75 -4.34 8.55
C ARG A 188 -4.73 -3.69 7.62
N GLY A 189 -3.46 -4.08 7.68
CA GLY A 189 -2.41 -3.63 6.76
C GLY A 189 -1.03 -3.61 7.41
N SER A 190 -0.01 -3.90 6.62
CA SER A 190 1.40 -3.99 7.04
C SER A 190 2.04 -2.63 7.36
N GLY A 191 1.53 -1.53 6.80
CA GLY A 191 2.19 -0.23 6.81
C GLY A 191 3.46 -0.19 5.93
N LEU A 192 3.62 -1.15 5.01
CA LEU A 192 4.74 -1.23 4.07
C LEU A 192 4.37 -0.76 2.67
N GLY A 193 3.10 -0.82 2.27
CA GLY A 193 2.68 -0.56 0.90
C GLY A 193 3.13 0.80 0.36
N LEU A 194 2.93 1.91 1.09
CA LEU A 194 3.41 3.23 0.65
C LEU A 194 4.93 3.37 0.71
N ALA A 195 5.63 2.66 1.60
CA ALA A 195 7.09 2.59 1.61
C ALA A 195 7.62 1.85 0.37
N ILE A 196 6.94 0.80 -0.08
CA ILE A 196 7.23 0.08 -1.33
C ILE A 196 7.02 1.03 -2.52
N VAL A 197 5.88 1.72 -2.59
CA VAL A 197 5.59 2.72 -3.64
C VAL A 197 6.72 3.75 -3.73
N LYS A 198 7.11 4.34 -2.59
CA LYS A 198 8.21 5.31 -2.55
C LYS A 198 9.50 4.72 -3.10
N HIS A 199 9.89 3.54 -2.65
CA HIS A 199 11.14 2.90 -3.08
C HIS A 199 11.15 2.62 -4.59
N VAL A 200 10.06 2.09 -5.14
CA VAL A 200 9.92 1.80 -6.58
C VAL A 200 9.98 3.09 -7.40
N VAL A 201 9.25 4.13 -6.99
CA VAL A 201 9.20 5.41 -7.71
C VAL A 201 10.55 6.13 -7.66
N GLU A 202 11.22 6.17 -6.51
CA GLU A 202 12.55 6.78 -6.36
C GLU A 202 13.62 6.03 -7.16
N ALA A 203 13.57 4.70 -7.22
CA ALA A 203 14.47 3.91 -8.04
C ALA A 203 14.27 4.13 -9.56
N ALA A 204 13.11 4.62 -9.97
CA ALA A 204 12.81 5.07 -11.35
C ALA A 204 13.02 6.58 -11.53
N GLU A 205 13.86 7.21 -10.69
CA GLU A 205 14.19 8.65 -10.71
C GLU A 205 12.96 9.57 -10.51
N GLY A 206 11.85 9.02 -10.02
CA GLY A 206 10.65 9.75 -9.67
C GLY A 206 10.65 10.25 -8.22
N ARG A 207 9.56 10.88 -7.82
CA ARG A 207 9.29 11.25 -6.44
C ARG A 207 7.85 10.98 -6.07
N VAL A 208 7.59 10.74 -4.78
CA VAL A 208 6.24 10.61 -4.23
C VAL A 208 5.87 11.87 -3.45
N GLU A 209 4.60 12.24 -3.52
CA GLU A 209 4.02 13.37 -2.80
C GLU A 209 2.71 12.92 -2.15
N ALA A 210 2.43 13.40 -0.94
CA ALA A 210 1.15 13.19 -0.27
C ALA A 210 0.52 14.55 0.03
N LEU A 211 -0.74 14.73 -0.37
CA LEU A 211 -1.52 15.94 -0.23
C LEU A 211 -2.87 15.59 0.38
N GLY A 212 -3.30 16.31 1.37
CA GLY A 212 -4.61 16.05 2.01
C GLY A 212 -4.74 16.79 3.33
N ALA A 213 -5.95 16.76 3.87
CA ALA A 213 -6.27 17.28 5.19
C ALA A 213 -7.41 16.44 5.80
N PRO A 214 -7.63 16.51 7.11
CA PRO A 214 -8.74 15.83 7.75
C PRO A 214 -10.09 16.20 7.12
N SER A 215 -10.85 15.18 6.72
CA SER A 215 -12.14 15.30 6.02
C SER A 215 -12.09 15.93 4.60
N GLU A 216 -10.90 16.04 4.01
CA GLU A 216 -10.71 16.52 2.64
C GLU A 216 -10.13 15.44 1.72
N GLY A 217 -9.98 14.21 2.25
CA GLY A 217 -9.38 13.08 1.54
C GLY A 217 -7.86 13.12 1.52
N LEU A 218 -7.29 12.21 0.73
CA LEU A 218 -5.85 12.05 0.55
C LEU A 218 -5.53 11.86 -0.93
N GLU A 219 -4.55 12.58 -1.45
CA GLU A 219 -3.95 12.33 -2.76
C GLU A 219 -2.50 11.87 -2.59
N ILE A 220 -2.18 10.69 -3.13
CA ILE A 220 -0.81 10.21 -3.28
C ILE A 220 -0.43 10.33 -4.76
N ARG A 221 0.67 11.01 -5.04
CA ARG A 221 1.17 11.29 -6.38
C ARG A 221 2.55 10.66 -6.58
N CYS A 222 2.69 9.96 -7.68
CA CYS A 222 3.97 9.44 -8.19
C CYS A 222 4.35 10.30 -9.41
N VAL A 223 5.39 11.11 -9.29
CA VAL A 223 5.83 12.06 -10.30
C VAL A 223 7.13 11.58 -10.90
N PHE A 224 7.13 11.30 -12.21
CA PHE A 224 8.28 10.82 -12.96
C PHE A 224 8.82 11.91 -13.89
N PRO A 225 10.12 11.87 -14.24
CA PRO A 225 10.70 12.75 -15.25
C PRO A 225 10.05 12.56 -16.61
N SER A 226 10.26 13.52 -17.49
CA SER A 226 9.72 13.55 -18.86
C SER A 226 10.23 12.43 -19.74
#